data_b9c3deb536e3eff14fc9cf44d3d2886a
#
_entry.id   b9c3deb536e3eff14fc9cf44d3d2886a
#
_cell.length_a   1.000
_cell.length_b   1.000
_cell.length_c   1.000
_cell.angle_alpha   90.00
_cell.angle_beta   90.00
_cell.angle_gamma   90.00
#
_symmetry.space_group_name_H-M   'P 1'
#
loop_
_entity.id
_entity.type
_entity.pdbx_description
1 polymer ?
#
loop_
_entity_poly.entity_id
_entity_poly.type
_entity_poly.pdbx_seq_one_letter_code
_entity_poly.pdbx_strand_id
1 'polypeptide(L)'
;MKRAALLILFAAMTCAAQRYEARLETADGLTVAVLRDTVSDTVVRVAPELGNNSYEMTVRGQPVFWSPYRSLAELRAKPAHLGNPFLWPWANRIDGMAYWVRGKKYLLNEELGNVRPGPNRTPIHGLLVYSNLWRLASHGADAKGAFVTSRLEFWRRPELMAQFPFAHAVEMTYRLAEGRLTVETAVENLSDEPMPVSLGFHPYFQITDALRDEWTVTLAARRRHVLDGKLIPTGETAPLPYPRTLSLKGVTLDDVMDELERDADGRARFRVEGRRQRITVEYGEAYGVAVVYAPAGRGFICFEPMTAITNAFNAAHAGWYSGLPWIEPRGRWRGEFRIVPEGY
;
A
#
# COMPACT_ATOMS: atom_id res chain seq x y z
N MET A 1 4.55 -76.65 15.26
CA MET A 1 4.99 -75.53 14.40
C MET A 1 3.86 -74.56 14.29
N LYS A 2 3.90 -73.43 15.07
CA LYS A 2 2.89 -72.39 15.04
C LYS A 2 3.40 -71.25 14.13
N ARG A 3 2.70 -70.99 13.02
CA ARG A 3 2.99 -69.86 12.13
C ARG A 3 2.34 -68.58 12.69
N ALA A 4 3.16 -67.60 13.08
CA ALA A 4 2.71 -66.30 13.45
C ALA A 4 2.50 -65.48 12.17
N ALA A 5 1.28 -64.98 11.95
CA ALA A 5 0.97 -64.07 10.87
C ALA A 5 1.27 -62.65 11.36
N LEU A 6 2.19 -61.94 10.68
CA LEU A 6 2.56 -60.56 10.91
C LEU A 6 1.57 -59.66 10.14
N LEU A 7 0.65 -59.02 10.85
CA LEU A 7 -0.23 -57.99 10.27
C LEU A 7 0.55 -56.67 10.16
N ILE A 8 0.88 -56.28 8.94
CA ILE A 8 1.45 -54.95 8.66
C ILE A 8 0.27 -53.96 8.51
N LEU A 9 0.07 -53.12 9.53
CA LEU A 9 -0.86 -51.99 9.45
C LEU A 9 -0.20 -50.88 8.60
N PHE A 10 -0.70 -50.67 7.38
CA PHE A 10 -0.42 -49.44 6.62
C PHE A 10 -1.25 -48.31 7.21
N ALA A 11 -0.63 -47.44 7.99
CA ALA A 11 -1.20 -46.15 8.35
C ALA A 11 -1.19 -45.27 7.11
N ALA A 12 -2.32 -45.09 6.47
CA ALA A 12 -2.50 -44.04 5.45
C ALA A 12 -2.41 -42.69 6.13
N MET A 13 -1.24 -42.04 6.05
CA MET A 13 -1.11 -40.62 6.36
C MET A 13 -1.93 -39.83 5.33
N THR A 14 -3.14 -39.45 5.68
CA THR A 14 -3.87 -38.42 4.95
C THR A 14 -3.13 -37.10 5.17
N CYS A 15 -2.34 -36.67 4.17
CA CYS A 15 -1.75 -35.34 4.13
C CYS A 15 -2.91 -34.36 4.09
N ALA A 16 -3.28 -33.75 5.22
CA ALA A 16 -4.25 -32.66 5.23
C ALA A 16 -3.70 -31.57 4.32
N ALA A 17 -4.46 -31.18 3.30
CA ALA A 17 -4.04 -30.13 2.37
C ALA A 17 -3.71 -28.88 3.17
N GLN A 18 -2.51 -28.35 2.97
CA GLN A 18 -2.03 -27.17 3.67
C GLN A 18 -2.90 -25.98 3.25
N ARG A 19 -3.53 -25.31 4.23
CA ARG A 19 -4.44 -24.17 3.96
C ARG A 19 -3.75 -23.03 3.23
N TYR A 20 -2.52 -22.71 3.66
CA TYR A 20 -1.75 -21.58 3.13
C TYR A 20 -0.58 -22.08 2.30
N GLU A 21 -0.37 -21.43 1.16
CA GLU A 21 0.72 -21.73 0.23
C GLU A 21 1.45 -20.44 -0.13
N ALA A 22 2.78 -20.51 -0.18
CA ALA A 22 3.62 -19.46 -0.72
C ALA A 22 4.65 -20.06 -1.65
N ARG A 23 4.73 -19.59 -2.89
CA ARG A 23 5.71 -20.04 -3.87
C ARG A 23 6.23 -18.89 -4.70
N LEU A 24 7.39 -19.10 -5.31
CA LEU A 24 7.92 -18.21 -6.33
C LEU A 24 7.62 -18.80 -7.71
N GLU A 25 7.29 -17.93 -8.63
CA GLU A 25 7.16 -18.26 -10.05
C GLU A 25 7.82 -17.18 -10.91
N THR A 26 8.08 -17.50 -12.17
CA THR A 26 8.55 -16.51 -13.14
C THR A 26 7.40 -16.13 -14.05
N ALA A 27 7.08 -14.84 -14.11
CA ALA A 27 6.08 -14.29 -15.02
C ALA A 27 6.72 -13.13 -15.81
N ASP A 28 6.69 -13.21 -17.14
CA ASP A 28 7.29 -12.22 -18.05
C ASP A 28 8.78 -11.89 -17.74
N GLY A 29 9.53 -12.90 -17.28
CA GLY A 29 10.93 -12.78 -16.90
C GLY A 29 11.20 -12.10 -15.56
N LEU A 30 10.17 -11.88 -14.74
CA LEU A 30 10.27 -11.33 -13.39
C LEU A 30 9.96 -12.40 -12.35
N THR A 31 10.59 -12.30 -11.19
CA THR A 31 10.24 -13.12 -10.02
C THR A 31 8.95 -12.60 -9.41
N VAL A 32 7.97 -13.49 -9.24
CA VAL A 32 6.69 -13.21 -8.61
C VAL A 32 6.50 -14.12 -7.41
N ALA A 33 6.19 -13.55 -6.26
CA ALA A 33 5.74 -14.32 -5.11
C ALA A 33 4.21 -14.48 -5.18
N VAL A 34 3.75 -15.73 -5.07
CA VAL A 34 2.33 -16.10 -5.09
C VAL A 34 1.95 -16.60 -3.71
N LEU A 35 1.01 -15.92 -3.07
CA LEU A 35 0.42 -16.31 -1.79
C LEU A 35 -1.00 -16.82 -2.05
N ARG A 36 -1.36 -17.93 -1.43
CA ARG A 36 -2.69 -18.54 -1.58
C ARG A 36 -3.27 -18.97 -0.23
N ASP A 37 -4.55 -18.66 -0.01
CA ASP A 37 -5.41 -19.27 1.01
C ASP A 37 -6.40 -20.19 0.29
N THR A 38 -6.23 -21.49 0.40
CA THR A 38 -7.03 -22.48 -0.33
C THR A 38 -8.46 -22.58 0.17
N VAL A 39 -8.75 -22.16 1.40
CA VAL A 39 -10.09 -22.22 1.99
C VAL A 39 -10.97 -21.07 1.47
N SER A 40 -10.43 -19.86 1.42
CA SER A 40 -11.13 -18.71 0.85
C SER A 40 -11.00 -18.61 -0.67
N ASP A 41 -10.11 -19.43 -1.28
CA ASP A 41 -9.67 -19.36 -2.67
C ASP A 41 -9.21 -17.95 -3.05
N THR A 42 -8.38 -17.39 -2.16
CA THR A 42 -7.76 -16.06 -2.35
C THR A 42 -6.34 -16.22 -2.83
N VAL A 43 -5.97 -15.47 -3.85
CA VAL A 43 -4.60 -15.43 -4.40
C VAL A 43 -4.10 -14.00 -4.43
N VAL A 44 -2.87 -13.78 -3.98
CA VAL A 44 -2.15 -12.50 -4.07
C VAL A 44 -0.84 -12.72 -4.78
N ARG A 45 -0.53 -11.83 -5.74
CA ARG A 45 0.74 -11.85 -6.49
C ARG A 45 1.53 -10.58 -6.22
N VAL A 46 2.78 -10.74 -5.82
CA VAL A 46 3.71 -9.65 -5.50
C VAL A 46 4.89 -9.69 -6.45
N ALA A 47 5.22 -8.55 -7.04
CA ALA A 47 6.37 -8.38 -7.93
C ALA A 47 7.44 -7.48 -7.26
N PRO A 48 8.46 -8.06 -6.60
CA PRO A 48 9.51 -7.27 -5.93
C PRO A 48 10.19 -6.27 -6.89
N GLU A 49 10.52 -6.70 -8.09
CA GLU A 49 11.22 -5.89 -9.10
C GLU A 49 10.35 -4.81 -9.76
N LEU A 50 9.07 -4.69 -9.39
CA LEU A 50 8.16 -3.63 -9.82
C LEU A 50 7.60 -2.85 -8.63
N GLY A 51 8.48 -2.22 -7.84
CA GLY A 51 8.10 -1.43 -6.66
C GLY A 51 7.67 -2.27 -5.46
N ASN A 52 7.97 -3.56 -5.45
CA ASN A 52 7.44 -4.52 -4.48
C ASN A 52 5.91 -4.48 -4.40
N ASN A 53 5.26 -4.31 -5.55
CA ASN A 53 3.83 -4.11 -5.66
C ASN A 53 3.09 -5.45 -5.54
N SER A 54 2.09 -5.54 -4.66
CA SER A 54 1.05 -6.57 -4.78
C SER A 54 0.09 -6.16 -5.91
N TYR A 55 0.46 -6.55 -7.11
CA TYR A 55 -0.18 -6.07 -8.34
C TYR A 55 -1.50 -6.78 -8.67
N GLU A 56 -1.73 -7.94 -8.08
CA GLU A 56 -2.94 -8.73 -8.28
C GLU A 56 -3.42 -9.31 -6.95
N MET A 57 -4.71 -9.22 -6.71
CA MET A 57 -5.43 -9.95 -5.67
C MET A 57 -6.74 -10.42 -6.25
N THR A 58 -7.04 -11.72 -6.12
CA THR A 58 -8.29 -12.33 -6.57
C THR A 58 -8.92 -13.16 -5.45
N VAL A 59 -10.25 -13.23 -5.43
CA VAL A 59 -11.01 -14.15 -4.58
C VAL A 59 -11.92 -14.96 -5.49
N ARG A 60 -11.79 -16.30 -5.46
CA ARG A 60 -12.52 -17.22 -6.36
C ARG A 60 -12.41 -16.82 -7.82
N GLY A 61 -11.20 -16.38 -8.24
CA GLY A 61 -10.90 -15.91 -9.58
C GLY A 61 -11.43 -14.52 -9.92
N GLN A 62 -12.19 -13.86 -9.04
CA GLN A 62 -12.70 -12.51 -9.27
C GLN A 62 -11.70 -11.46 -8.75
N PRO A 63 -11.38 -10.41 -9.54
CA PRO A 63 -10.39 -9.43 -9.16
C PRO A 63 -10.87 -8.50 -8.04
N VAL A 64 -9.98 -8.26 -7.07
CA VAL A 64 -10.10 -7.26 -5.99
C VAL A 64 -9.33 -6.00 -6.37
N PHE A 65 -8.09 -6.16 -6.84
CA PHE A 65 -7.32 -5.05 -7.39
C PHE A 65 -7.70 -4.77 -8.83
N TRP A 66 -7.76 -3.49 -9.14
CA TRP A 66 -7.93 -3.02 -10.51
C TRP A 66 -6.58 -2.98 -11.23
N SER A 67 -6.57 -3.40 -12.50
CA SER A 67 -5.43 -3.28 -13.40
C SER A 67 -5.91 -2.99 -14.82
N PRO A 68 -5.28 -2.03 -15.54
CA PRO A 68 -5.52 -1.82 -16.95
C PRO A 68 -4.69 -2.77 -17.84
N TYR A 69 -3.77 -3.54 -17.26
CA TYR A 69 -2.84 -4.41 -17.97
C TYR A 69 -3.22 -5.88 -17.87
N ARG A 70 -2.85 -6.62 -18.92
CA ARG A 70 -3.05 -8.07 -19.01
C ARG A 70 -1.81 -8.86 -18.61
N SER A 71 -0.65 -8.22 -18.54
CA SER A 71 0.62 -8.87 -18.23
C SER A 71 1.59 -7.92 -17.52
N LEU A 72 2.60 -8.49 -16.85
CA LEU A 72 3.71 -7.72 -16.26
C LEU A 72 4.60 -7.11 -17.34
N ALA A 73 4.70 -7.73 -18.52
CA ALA A 73 5.44 -7.17 -19.66
C ALA A 73 4.85 -5.83 -20.11
N GLU A 74 3.52 -5.74 -20.21
CA GLU A 74 2.83 -4.48 -20.51
C GLU A 74 3.10 -3.42 -19.43
N LEU A 75 2.97 -3.79 -18.15
CA LEU A 75 3.25 -2.90 -17.03
C LEU A 75 4.70 -2.39 -17.06
N ARG A 76 5.67 -3.27 -17.31
CA ARG A 76 7.09 -2.89 -17.38
C ARG A 76 7.39 -1.96 -18.56
N ALA A 77 6.77 -2.20 -19.71
CA ALA A 77 6.94 -1.39 -20.91
C ALA A 77 6.35 0.03 -20.75
N LYS A 78 5.25 0.16 -20.02
CA LYS A 78 4.58 1.45 -19.77
C LYS A 78 4.08 1.49 -18.33
N PRO A 79 4.94 1.77 -17.34
CA PRO A 79 4.55 1.78 -15.95
C PRO A 79 3.41 2.76 -15.65
N ALA A 80 2.35 2.27 -15.00
CA ALA A 80 1.24 3.05 -14.49
C ALA A 80 0.80 2.51 -13.13
N HIS A 81 0.02 3.29 -12.41
CA HIS A 81 -0.47 2.90 -11.10
C HIS A 81 -1.52 1.81 -11.22
N LEU A 82 -1.39 0.75 -10.44
CA LEU A 82 -2.31 -0.36 -10.32
C LEU A 82 -1.95 -1.21 -9.08
N GLY A 83 -2.82 -2.13 -8.68
CA GLY A 83 -2.55 -2.97 -7.53
C GLY A 83 -2.40 -2.14 -6.27
N ASN A 84 -1.27 -2.26 -5.57
CA ASN A 84 -1.01 -1.59 -4.30
C ASN A 84 0.38 -0.93 -4.28
N PRO A 85 0.60 0.18 -5.03
CA PRO A 85 1.88 0.87 -5.08
C PRO A 85 2.32 1.43 -3.72
N PHE A 86 3.60 1.29 -3.40
CA PHE A 86 4.24 1.89 -2.23
C PHE A 86 4.84 3.26 -2.54
N LEU A 87 4.52 4.25 -1.74
CA LEU A 87 4.89 5.65 -1.91
C LEU A 87 5.93 6.04 -0.86
N TRP A 88 7.18 6.23 -1.28
CA TRP A 88 8.29 6.53 -0.39
C TRP A 88 9.41 7.29 -1.12
N PRO A 89 10.08 8.27 -0.48
CA PRO A 89 9.98 8.73 0.92
C PRO A 89 8.93 9.80 1.18
N TRP A 90 8.13 10.14 0.19
CA TRP A 90 6.92 10.95 0.39
C TRP A 90 5.73 10.34 -0.34
N ALA A 91 4.58 10.37 0.33
CA ALA A 91 3.30 10.07 -0.28
C ALA A 91 2.72 11.32 -0.93
N ASN A 92 1.98 11.14 -2.02
CA ASN A 92 1.37 12.23 -2.78
C ASN A 92 2.42 13.27 -3.26
N ARG A 93 2.14 14.58 -3.24
CA ARG A 93 2.94 15.65 -3.88
C ARG A 93 3.86 16.38 -2.91
N ILE A 94 4.93 16.97 -3.48
CA ILE A 94 5.73 18.03 -2.86
C ILE A 94 5.50 19.30 -3.68
N ASP A 95 5.32 20.47 -3.05
CA ASP A 95 5.21 21.75 -3.74
C ASP A 95 6.59 22.21 -4.21
N GLY A 96 6.76 22.29 -5.52
CA GLY A 96 8.05 22.61 -6.15
C GLY A 96 9.04 21.46 -6.12
N MET A 97 10.27 21.76 -6.48
CA MET A 97 11.38 20.78 -6.60
C MET A 97 12.31 20.81 -5.38
N ALA A 98 11.71 21.00 -4.19
CA ALA A 98 12.46 21.03 -2.94
C ALA A 98 11.56 20.71 -1.75
N TYR A 99 12.19 20.23 -0.68
CA TYR A 99 11.54 20.05 0.60
C TYR A 99 12.46 20.48 1.74
N TRP A 100 11.87 20.69 2.92
CA TRP A 100 12.60 21.13 4.12
C TRP A 100 12.49 20.09 5.24
N VAL A 101 13.61 19.82 5.89
CA VAL A 101 13.65 18.99 7.09
C VAL A 101 14.54 19.67 8.11
N ARG A 102 14.03 19.96 9.31
CA ARG A 102 14.76 20.58 10.43
C ARG A 102 15.49 21.87 10.02
N GLY A 103 14.82 22.73 9.24
CA GLY A 103 15.39 24.01 8.80
C GLY A 103 16.37 23.92 7.63
N LYS A 104 16.71 22.73 7.16
CA LYS A 104 17.58 22.53 5.99
C LYS A 104 16.74 22.25 4.74
N LYS A 105 17.06 22.95 3.66
CA LYS A 105 16.44 22.76 2.34
C LYS A 105 17.17 21.67 1.55
N TYR A 106 16.40 20.77 0.96
CA TYR A 106 16.86 19.71 0.08
C TYR A 106 16.26 19.92 -1.32
N LEU A 107 17.11 19.94 -2.33
CA LEU A 107 16.67 20.04 -3.72
C LEU A 107 16.45 18.67 -4.31
N LEU A 108 15.37 18.52 -5.09
CA LEU A 108 15.12 17.33 -5.89
C LEU A 108 15.72 17.54 -7.28
N ASN A 109 16.55 16.61 -7.71
CA ASN A 109 17.24 16.66 -9.00
C ASN A 109 16.53 15.75 -10.03
N GLU A 110 15.86 16.34 -11.00
CA GLU A 110 15.17 15.64 -12.09
C GLU A 110 16.12 14.88 -13.00
N GLU A 111 17.36 15.35 -13.15
CA GLU A 111 18.36 14.76 -14.07
C GLU A 111 18.78 13.35 -13.64
N LEU A 112 18.56 12.97 -12.38
CA LEU A 112 18.79 11.60 -11.92
C LEU A 112 17.72 10.61 -12.44
N GLY A 113 16.64 11.10 -13.05
CA GLY A 113 15.61 10.27 -13.70
C GLY A 113 14.74 9.46 -12.73
N ASN A 114 14.90 9.60 -11.40
CA ASN A 114 14.15 8.87 -10.39
C ASN A 114 13.08 9.69 -9.68
N VAL A 115 13.01 11.00 -9.92
CA VAL A 115 11.92 11.88 -9.50
C VAL A 115 10.93 12.01 -10.65
N ARG A 116 9.64 11.82 -10.34
CA ARG A 116 8.56 12.08 -11.30
C ARG A 116 8.00 13.47 -11.07
N PRO A 117 8.33 14.43 -11.94
CA PRO A 117 7.76 15.77 -11.85
C PRO A 117 6.29 15.68 -12.25
N GLY A 118 5.39 15.73 -11.28
CA GLY A 118 3.96 15.84 -11.54
C GLY A 118 3.62 17.14 -12.31
N PRO A 119 2.35 17.33 -12.69
CA PRO A 119 1.91 18.61 -13.22
C PRO A 119 2.33 19.76 -12.30
N ASN A 120 2.63 20.95 -12.90
CA ASN A 120 3.04 22.16 -12.16
C ASN A 120 4.33 22.00 -11.34
N ARG A 121 5.24 21.06 -11.70
CA ARG A 121 6.47 20.76 -10.96
C ARG A 121 6.21 20.38 -9.51
N THR A 122 5.21 19.55 -9.30
CA THR A 122 4.87 18.93 -8.01
C THR A 122 5.28 17.46 -8.04
N PRO A 123 6.53 17.10 -7.64
CA PRO A 123 6.98 15.71 -7.60
C PRO A 123 6.01 14.84 -6.82
N ILE A 124 5.64 13.69 -7.39
CA ILE A 124 4.54 12.88 -6.86
C ILE A 124 4.98 11.43 -6.55
N HIS A 125 4.52 10.92 -5.41
CA HIS A 125 4.62 9.52 -4.98
C HIS A 125 6.04 8.99 -4.77
N GLY A 126 6.98 9.86 -4.40
CA GLY A 126 8.32 9.48 -4.01
C GLY A 126 9.15 8.85 -5.13
N LEU A 127 10.04 7.94 -4.75
CA LEU A 127 11.10 7.39 -5.61
C LEU A 127 10.92 5.89 -5.89
N LEU A 128 10.06 5.17 -5.13
CA LEU A 128 10.08 3.71 -5.11
C LEU A 128 8.91 3.02 -5.81
N VAL A 129 7.94 3.74 -6.37
CA VAL A 129 6.70 3.16 -6.94
C VAL A 129 6.95 2.05 -7.96
N TYR A 130 7.96 2.19 -8.81
CA TYR A 130 8.33 1.18 -9.82
C TYR A 130 9.78 0.71 -9.67
N SER A 131 10.34 0.86 -8.46
CA SER A 131 11.74 0.54 -8.19
C SER A 131 12.00 -0.96 -8.34
N ASN A 132 13.04 -1.32 -9.07
CA ASN A 132 13.54 -2.69 -9.20
C ASN A 132 14.62 -3.04 -8.15
N LEU A 133 14.76 -2.21 -7.13
CA LEU A 133 15.83 -2.32 -6.13
C LEU A 133 15.46 -3.22 -4.95
N TRP A 134 14.20 -3.60 -4.83
CA TRP A 134 13.75 -4.52 -3.79
C TRP A 134 14.35 -5.91 -3.96
N ARG A 135 14.67 -6.55 -2.85
CA ARG A 135 15.18 -7.92 -2.83
C ARG A 135 14.30 -8.77 -1.94
N LEU A 136 13.95 -9.94 -2.43
CA LEU A 136 13.26 -10.96 -1.66
C LEU A 136 14.13 -11.37 -0.47
N ALA A 137 13.61 -11.25 0.74
CA ALA A 137 14.27 -11.65 1.98
C ALA A 137 13.82 -13.04 2.43
N SER A 138 12.50 -13.29 2.40
CA SER A 138 11.93 -14.59 2.74
C SER A 138 10.53 -14.75 2.16
N HIS A 139 10.08 -16.00 2.04
CA HIS A 139 8.70 -16.37 1.75
C HIS A 139 8.39 -17.72 2.39
N GLY A 140 7.14 -17.98 2.63
CA GLY A 140 6.70 -19.24 3.22
C GLY A 140 5.24 -19.22 3.64
N ALA A 141 4.82 -20.32 4.25
CA ALA A 141 3.51 -20.45 4.84
C ALA A 141 3.62 -21.12 6.22
N ASP A 142 2.87 -20.61 7.17
CA ASP A 142 2.77 -21.09 8.54
C ASP A 142 1.30 -21.11 9.01
N ALA A 143 1.06 -21.41 10.29
CA ALA A 143 -0.27 -21.39 10.86
C ALA A 143 -0.94 -20.00 10.85
N LYS A 144 -0.15 -18.92 10.66
CA LYS A 144 -0.62 -17.53 10.63
C LYS A 144 -0.90 -17.02 9.21
N GLY A 145 -0.59 -17.80 8.16
CA GLY A 145 -0.85 -17.44 6.76
C GLY A 145 0.33 -17.69 5.82
N ALA A 146 0.10 -17.44 4.54
CA ALA A 146 1.16 -17.35 3.53
C ALA A 146 1.79 -15.95 3.55
N PHE A 147 3.12 -15.87 3.41
CA PHE A 147 3.81 -14.57 3.47
C PHE A 147 4.97 -14.47 2.48
N VAL A 148 5.29 -13.24 2.13
CA VAL A 148 6.51 -12.82 1.44
C VAL A 148 7.04 -11.55 2.07
N THR A 149 8.34 -11.53 2.37
CA THR A 149 9.06 -10.36 2.89
C THR A 149 10.10 -9.93 1.87
N SER A 150 10.11 -8.65 1.55
CA SER A 150 11.13 -8.00 0.72
C SER A 150 11.81 -6.88 1.50
N ARG A 151 13.08 -6.61 1.18
CA ARG A 151 13.89 -5.57 1.81
C ARG A 151 14.57 -4.71 0.75
N LEU A 152 14.66 -3.41 1.03
CA LEU A 152 15.39 -2.43 0.22
C LEU A 152 16.35 -1.66 1.12
N GLU A 153 17.65 -1.75 0.78
CA GLU A 153 18.73 -1.01 1.45
C GLU A 153 18.88 0.36 0.75
N PHE A 154 18.08 1.35 1.17
CA PHE A 154 18.04 2.67 0.55
C PHE A 154 19.41 3.37 0.60
N TRP A 155 20.10 3.24 1.72
CA TRP A 155 21.42 3.84 1.95
C TRP A 155 22.52 3.37 0.97
N ARG A 156 22.35 2.19 0.36
CA ARG A 156 23.28 1.64 -0.63
C ARG A 156 23.07 2.19 -2.05
N ARG A 157 22.15 3.12 -2.22
CA ARG A 157 21.72 3.64 -3.51
C ARG A 157 22.04 5.13 -3.61
N PRO A 158 23.20 5.50 -4.22
CA PRO A 158 23.62 6.91 -4.30
C PRO A 158 22.56 7.80 -4.95
N GLU A 159 21.88 7.31 -5.98
CA GLU A 159 20.81 8.02 -6.69
C GLU A 159 19.57 8.29 -5.83
N LEU A 160 19.27 7.43 -4.87
CA LEU A 160 18.19 7.65 -3.89
C LEU A 160 18.66 8.56 -2.77
N MET A 161 19.89 8.34 -2.26
CA MET A 161 20.50 9.16 -1.21
C MET A 161 20.73 10.61 -1.66
N ALA A 162 20.94 10.85 -2.95
CA ALA A 162 21.03 12.22 -3.48
C ALA A 162 19.69 12.97 -3.39
N GLN A 163 18.56 12.26 -3.43
CA GLN A 163 17.22 12.85 -3.32
C GLN A 163 16.73 12.93 -1.89
N PHE A 164 17.04 11.93 -1.05
CA PHE A 164 16.59 11.84 0.35
C PHE A 164 17.74 11.30 1.22
N PRO A 165 18.61 12.20 1.72
CA PRO A 165 19.93 11.83 2.30
C PRO A 165 19.86 11.35 3.75
N PHE A 166 18.89 10.49 4.05
CA PHE A 166 18.77 9.80 5.32
C PHE A 166 19.08 8.32 5.11
N ALA A 167 20.15 7.81 5.71
CA ALA A 167 20.53 6.42 5.60
C ALA A 167 19.50 5.53 6.29
N HIS A 168 18.82 4.66 5.52
CA HIS A 168 17.79 3.77 6.06
C HIS A 168 17.60 2.53 5.21
N ALA A 169 16.88 1.56 5.77
CA ALA A 169 16.38 0.39 5.08
C ALA A 169 14.86 0.31 5.23
N VAL A 170 14.19 -0.25 4.23
CA VAL A 170 12.76 -0.53 4.24
C VAL A 170 12.54 -2.03 4.12
N GLU A 171 11.70 -2.57 4.98
CA GLU A 171 11.26 -3.96 4.95
C GLU A 171 9.74 -4.00 4.84
N MET A 172 9.22 -4.84 3.95
CA MET A 172 7.78 -4.99 3.75
C MET A 172 7.41 -6.45 3.69
N THR A 173 6.40 -6.83 4.47
CA THR A 173 5.82 -8.17 4.49
C THR A 173 4.37 -8.11 4.05
N TYR A 174 4.05 -8.88 3.03
CA TYR A 174 2.68 -9.21 2.65
C TYR A 174 2.31 -10.55 3.26
N ARG A 175 1.21 -10.57 4.02
CA ARG A 175 0.69 -11.80 4.65
C ARG A 175 -0.77 -12.01 4.27
N LEU A 176 -1.05 -13.13 3.66
CA LEU A 176 -2.41 -13.58 3.33
C LEU A 176 -2.88 -14.61 4.35
N ALA A 177 -3.94 -14.29 5.07
CA ALA A 177 -4.56 -15.18 6.04
C ALA A 177 -6.07 -14.94 6.09
N GLU A 178 -6.85 -16.01 6.13
CA GLU A 178 -8.33 -15.95 6.21
C GLU A 178 -8.95 -15.05 5.14
N GLY A 179 -8.42 -15.12 3.91
CA GLY A 179 -8.85 -14.28 2.79
C GLY A 179 -8.47 -12.80 2.89
N ARG A 180 -7.73 -12.38 3.91
CA ARG A 180 -7.30 -10.99 4.17
C ARG A 180 -5.84 -10.81 3.85
N LEU A 181 -5.50 -9.71 3.17
CA LEU A 181 -4.11 -9.32 2.94
C LEU A 181 -3.70 -8.27 3.97
N THR A 182 -2.72 -8.60 4.81
CA THR A 182 -2.04 -7.64 5.70
C THR A 182 -0.76 -7.17 5.03
N VAL A 183 -0.54 -5.86 5.00
CA VAL A 183 0.69 -5.22 4.54
C VAL A 183 1.38 -4.60 5.74
N GLU A 184 2.51 -5.18 6.14
CA GLU A 184 3.34 -4.70 7.24
C GLU A 184 4.57 -4.01 6.66
N THR A 185 4.85 -2.79 7.11
CA THR A 185 6.02 -2.03 6.67
C THR A 185 6.84 -1.62 7.88
N ALA A 186 8.14 -1.77 7.77
CA ALA A 186 9.10 -1.27 8.74
C ALA A 186 10.17 -0.43 8.04
N VAL A 187 10.50 0.70 8.64
CA VAL A 187 11.58 1.59 8.19
C VAL A 187 12.59 1.70 9.33
N GLU A 188 13.83 1.35 9.06
CA GLU A 188 14.94 1.37 10.01
C GLU A 188 15.84 2.57 9.68
N ASN A 189 15.91 3.54 10.58
CA ASN A 189 16.81 4.69 10.47
C ASN A 189 18.22 4.25 10.85
N LEU A 190 19.13 4.25 9.89
CA LEU A 190 20.55 3.88 10.08
C LEU A 190 21.44 5.11 10.25
N SER A 191 20.87 6.32 10.29
CA SER A 191 21.60 7.57 10.49
C SER A 191 21.69 7.96 11.97
N ASP A 192 22.54 8.91 12.26
CA ASP A 192 22.69 9.51 13.59
C ASP A 192 21.78 10.74 13.79
N GLU A 193 20.85 10.98 12.83
CA GLU A 193 19.88 12.06 12.88
C GLU A 193 18.45 11.51 12.84
N PRO A 194 17.45 12.19 13.45
CA PRO A 194 16.06 11.86 13.28
C PRO A 194 15.64 11.97 11.81
N MET A 195 14.88 11.00 11.33
CA MET A 195 14.40 10.91 9.94
C MET A 195 12.88 11.09 9.89
N PRO A 196 12.34 11.96 9.01
CA PRO A 196 10.90 12.12 8.86
C PRO A 196 10.29 10.94 8.08
N VAL A 197 9.02 10.63 8.38
CA VAL A 197 8.27 9.56 7.71
C VAL A 197 7.04 10.13 7.03
N SER A 198 7.02 10.11 5.70
CA SER A 198 5.86 10.51 4.90
C SER A 198 5.52 9.43 3.88
N LEU A 199 5.32 8.21 4.35
CA LEU A 199 5.00 7.08 3.48
C LEU A 199 3.49 6.92 3.27
N GLY A 200 3.14 6.23 2.19
CA GLY A 200 1.78 5.83 1.92
C GLY A 200 1.70 4.64 0.96
N PHE A 201 0.48 4.22 0.73
CA PHE A 201 0.14 3.25 -0.30
C PHE A 201 -1.01 3.79 -1.14
N HIS A 202 -1.10 3.33 -2.39
CA HIS A 202 -2.12 3.81 -3.33
C HIS A 202 -2.86 2.62 -3.98
N PRO A 203 -3.53 1.77 -3.16
CA PRO A 203 -4.19 0.59 -3.69
C PRO A 203 -5.40 0.94 -4.55
N TYR A 204 -5.50 0.29 -5.72
CA TYR A 204 -6.58 0.43 -6.68
C TYR A 204 -7.55 -0.73 -6.54
N PHE A 205 -8.78 -0.46 -6.17
CA PHE A 205 -9.82 -1.46 -5.97
C PHE A 205 -10.89 -1.39 -7.04
N GLN A 206 -11.50 -2.54 -7.34
CA GLN A 206 -12.68 -2.62 -8.20
C GLN A 206 -13.74 -3.54 -7.57
N ILE A 207 -14.99 -3.22 -7.81
CA ILE A 207 -16.15 -4.06 -7.54
C ILE A 207 -16.68 -4.52 -8.91
N THR A 208 -16.91 -5.81 -9.08
CA THR A 208 -17.27 -6.39 -10.37
C THR A 208 -18.75 -6.80 -10.49
N ASP A 209 -19.49 -6.81 -9.37
CA ASP A 209 -20.91 -7.16 -9.33
C ASP A 209 -21.86 -5.96 -9.46
N ALA A 210 -21.32 -4.74 -9.60
CA ALA A 210 -22.08 -3.51 -9.77
C ALA A 210 -21.30 -2.51 -10.64
N LEU A 211 -22.01 -1.61 -11.34
CA LEU A 211 -21.39 -0.48 -12.01
C LEU A 211 -20.92 0.55 -10.97
N ARG A 212 -19.90 1.34 -11.31
CA ARG A 212 -19.33 2.35 -10.37
C ARG A 212 -20.38 3.27 -9.75
N ASP A 213 -21.34 3.72 -10.52
CA ASP A 213 -22.39 4.62 -10.05
C ASP A 213 -23.41 3.94 -9.09
N GLU A 214 -23.35 2.61 -9.00
CA GLU A 214 -24.11 1.83 -8.01
C GLU A 214 -23.30 1.55 -6.74
N TRP A 215 -22.00 1.92 -6.71
CA TRP A 215 -21.16 1.68 -5.54
C TRP A 215 -21.53 2.62 -4.41
N THR A 216 -21.47 2.08 -3.19
CA THR A 216 -21.58 2.83 -1.94
C THR A 216 -20.21 2.85 -1.26
N VAL A 217 -19.81 4.01 -0.76
CA VAL A 217 -18.53 4.23 -0.09
C VAL A 217 -18.74 4.69 1.35
N THR A 218 -17.99 4.10 2.28
CA THR A 218 -17.92 4.56 3.67
C THR A 218 -16.57 5.23 3.90
N LEU A 219 -16.61 6.46 4.40
CA LEU A 219 -15.44 7.29 4.74
C LEU A 219 -15.27 7.35 6.26
N ALA A 220 -14.15 6.87 6.76
CA ALA A 220 -13.85 6.84 8.20
C ALA A 220 -12.99 8.04 8.61
N ALA A 221 -13.43 9.25 8.28
CA ALA A 221 -12.75 10.50 8.61
C ALA A 221 -13.76 11.61 8.86
N ARG A 222 -13.37 12.65 9.61
CA ARG A 222 -14.23 13.80 9.94
C ARG A 222 -13.82 15.07 9.23
N ARG A 223 -12.55 15.21 8.87
CA ARG A 223 -11.96 16.45 8.38
C ARG A 223 -11.20 16.22 7.08
N ARG A 224 -11.23 17.20 6.20
CA ARG A 224 -10.39 17.26 5.00
C ARG A 224 -9.49 18.49 5.03
N HIS A 225 -8.37 18.39 4.33
CA HIS A 225 -7.51 19.52 4.05
C HIS A 225 -8.01 20.27 2.80
N VAL A 226 -8.05 21.60 2.86
CA VAL A 226 -8.35 22.44 1.70
C VAL A 226 -7.14 22.46 0.79
N LEU A 227 -7.34 22.11 -0.48
CA LEU A 227 -6.29 22.04 -1.48
C LEU A 227 -6.33 23.24 -2.41
N ASP A 228 -5.16 23.72 -2.83
CA ASP A 228 -5.01 24.73 -3.87
C ASP A 228 -5.19 24.13 -5.29
N GLY A 229 -5.02 24.94 -6.33
CA GLY A 229 -5.12 24.52 -7.73
C GLY A 229 -4.03 23.54 -8.19
N LYS A 230 -2.99 23.29 -7.38
CA LYS A 230 -1.95 22.27 -7.59
C LYS A 230 -2.22 20.98 -6.78
N LEU A 231 -3.33 20.93 -6.06
CA LEU A 231 -3.66 19.87 -5.10
C LEU A 231 -2.68 19.79 -3.92
N ILE A 232 -2.20 20.95 -3.47
CA ILE A 232 -1.35 21.08 -2.28
C ILE A 232 -2.20 21.65 -1.13
N PRO A 233 -2.12 21.10 0.09
CA PRO A 233 -2.82 21.65 1.25
C PRO A 233 -2.41 23.08 1.55
N THR A 234 -3.41 23.95 1.75
CA THR A 234 -3.22 25.40 2.02
C THR A 234 -2.87 25.69 3.50
N GLY A 235 -3.03 24.72 4.39
CA GLY A 235 -3.01 24.89 5.84
C GLY A 235 -4.41 24.99 6.44
N GLU A 236 -5.42 25.25 5.64
CA GLU A 236 -6.82 25.26 6.06
C GLU A 236 -7.42 23.85 6.05
N THR A 237 -8.35 23.63 6.95
CA THR A 237 -9.12 22.37 7.04
C THR A 237 -10.61 22.68 7.07
N ALA A 238 -11.42 21.72 6.66
CA ALA A 238 -12.88 21.80 6.69
C ALA A 238 -13.50 20.45 7.07
N PRO A 239 -14.71 20.41 7.62
CA PRO A 239 -15.46 19.15 7.73
C PRO A 239 -15.62 18.51 6.36
N LEU A 240 -15.74 17.17 6.33
CA LEU A 240 -16.06 16.48 5.09
C LEU A 240 -17.42 16.96 4.56
N PRO A 241 -17.53 17.31 3.25
CA PRO A 241 -18.79 17.74 2.65
C PRO A 241 -19.72 16.57 2.32
N TYR A 242 -19.36 15.35 2.71
CA TYR A 242 -20.08 14.12 2.42
C TYR A 242 -20.59 13.49 3.71
N PRO A 243 -21.75 12.78 3.67
CA PRO A 243 -22.11 11.88 4.76
C PRO A 243 -21.07 10.75 4.88
N ARG A 244 -20.98 10.14 6.07
CA ARG A 244 -20.10 8.99 6.34
C ARG A 244 -20.21 7.88 5.28
N THR A 245 -21.42 7.64 4.80
CA THR A 245 -21.72 6.67 3.73
C THR A 245 -22.42 7.40 2.59
N LEU A 246 -21.88 7.30 1.38
CA LEU A 246 -22.39 7.98 0.19
C LEU A 246 -22.39 7.07 -1.03
N SER A 247 -23.29 7.33 -1.98
CA SER A 247 -23.26 6.74 -3.32
C SER A 247 -22.23 7.45 -4.18
N LEU A 248 -21.50 6.71 -5.01
CA LEU A 248 -20.56 7.31 -6.00
C LEU A 248 -21.26 7.86 -7.26
N LYS A 249 -22.59 7.75 -7.38
CA LYS A 249 -23.31 8.29 -8.53
C LYS A 249 -23.11 9.80 -8.67
N GLY A 250 -22.42 10.20 -9.74
CA GLY A 250 -22.11 11.60 -10.00
C GLY A 250 -21.09 12.23 -9.05
N VAL A 251 -20.43 11.46 -8.18
CA VAL A 251 -19.44 11.95 -7.22
C VAL A 251 -18.02 11.64 -7.71
N THR A 252 -17.14 12.63 -7.58
CA THR A 252 -15.68 12.47 -7.73
C THR A 252 -15.03 12.76 -6.40
N LEU A 253 -14.13 11.88 -5.96
CA LEU A 253 -13.33 12.05 -4.75
C LEU A 253 -11.86 12.19 -5.13
N ASP A 254 -11.17 13.15 -4.52
CA ASP A 254 -9.71 13.33 -4.50
C ASP A 254 -9.36 14.16 -3.25
N ASP A 255 -9.71 13.63 -2.08
CA ASP A 255 -9.65 14.36 -0.82
C ASP A 255 -8.56 13.80 0.10
N VAL A 256 -7.75 14.70 0.68
CA VAL A 256 -6.81 14.40 1.77
C VAL A 256 -7.54 14.57 3.09
N MET A 257 -7.69 13.49 3.83
CA MET A 257 -8.50 13.41 5.05
C MET A 257 -7.66 13.05 6.28
N ASP A 258 -8.02 13.61 7.41
CA ASP A 258 -7.48 13.26 8.73
C ASP A 258 -8.59 13.20 9.80
N GLU A 259 -8.23 13.18 11.08
CA GLU A 259 -9.16 12.89 12.16
C GLU A 259 -9.94 11.58 11.89
N LEU A 260 -9.17 10.51 11.63
CA LEU A 260 -9.75 9.22 11.27
C LEU A 260 -10.61 8.66 12.40
N GLU A 261 -11.81 8.22 12.06
CA GLU A 261 -12.72 7.54 12.97
C GLU A 261 -12.28 6.09 13.15
N ARG A 262 -11.82 5.77 14.35
CA ARG A 262 -11.33 4.45 14.71
C ARG A 262 -12.35 3.68 15.53
N ASP A 263 -12.50 2.40 15.22
CA ASP A 263 -13.30 1.47 16.00
C ASP A 263 -12.57 1.06 17.29
N ALA A 264 -13.24 0.25 18.14
CA ALA A 264 -12.69 -0.16 19.43
C ALA A 264 -11.35 -0.93 19.34
N ASP A 265 -11.03 -1.50 18.19
CA ASP A 265 -9.76 -2.18 17.90
C ASP A 265 -8.66 -1.23 17.38
N GLY A 266 -8.87 0.09 17.42
CA GLY A 266 -7.93 1.12 16.99
C GLY A 266 -7.83 1.31 15.46
N ARG A 267 -8.67 0.63 14.65
CA ARG A 267 -8.62 0.69 13.19
C ARG A 267 -9.64 1.65 12.59
N ALA A 268 -9.21 2.42 11.59
CA ALA A 268 -10.12 3.18 10.75
C ALA A 268 -10.46 2.35 9.49
N ARG A 269 -11.76 2.27 9.15
CA ARG A 269 -12.27 1.39 8.09
C ARG A 269 -12.89 2.18 6.96
N PHE A 270 -12.17 2.23 5.85
CA PHE A 270 -12.68 2.75 4.57
C PHE A 270 -13.23 1.59 3.75
N ARG A 271 -14.38 1.78 3.10
CA ARG A 271 -15.07 0.67 2.45
C ARG A 271 -15.72 1.09 1.14
N VAL A 272 -15.71 0.18 0.17
CA VAL A 272 -16.54 0.24 -1.04
C VAL A 272 -17.39 -1.02 -1.14
N GLU A 273 -18.64 -0.86 -1.54
CA GLU A 273 -19.62 -1.94 -1.63
C GLU A 273 -20.38 -1.87 -2.96
N GLY A 274 -20.53 -3.03 -3.61
CA GLY A 274 -21.44 -3.27 -4.72
C GLY A 274 -22.74 -3.90 -4.23
N ARG A 275 -23.27 -4.89 -4.97
CA ARG A 275 -24.50 -5.59 -4.58
C ARG A 275 -24.26 -6.64 -3.50
N ARG A 276 -23.16 -7.38 -3.59
CA ARG A 276 -22.70 -8.39 -2.62
C ARG A 276 -21.25 -8.20 -2.25
N GLN A 277 -20.42 -7.85 -3.26
CA GLN A 277 -19.00 -7.63 -3.08
C GLN A 277 -18.75 -6.38 -2.24
N ARG A 278 -17.77 -6.50 -1.35
CA ARG A 278 -17.33 -5.44 -0.48
C ARG A 278 -15.83 -5.53 -0.28
N ILE A 279 -15.17 -4.39 -0.27
CA ILE A 279 -13.74 -4.29 0.07
C ILE A 279 -13.61 -3.28 1.20
N THR A 280 -13.06 -3.71 2.32
CA THR A 280 -12.72 -2.85 3.46
C THR A 280 -11.20 -2.72 3.55
N VAL A 281 -10.70 -1.49 3.67
CA VAL A 281 -9.30 -1.22 4.00
C VAL A 281 -9.25 -0.73 5.44
N GLU A 282 -8.56 -1.48 6.29
CA GLU A 282 -8.43 -1.24 7.71
C GLU A 282 -7.06 -0.60 7.99
N TYR A 283 -7.05 0.68 8.35
CA TYR A 283 -5.80 1.41 8.67
C TYR A 283 -5.43 1.18 10.14
N GLY A 284 -4.23 0.67 10.40
CA GLY A 284 -3.65 0.64 11.73
C GLY A 284 -3.30 2.04 12.26
N GLU A 285 -2.96 2.13 13.53
CA GLU A 285 -2.72 3.40 14.24
C GLU A 285 -1.64 4.27 13.60
N ALA A 286 -0.62 3.65 12.99
CA ALA A 286 0.49 4.36 12.36
C ALA A 286 0.10 5.15 11.09
N TYR A 287 -1.09 4.91 10.53
CA TYR A 287 -1.65 5.64 9.39
C TYR A 287 -2.69 6.63 9.88
N GLY A 288 -2.30 7.89 10.05
CA GLY A 288 -3.14 8.97 10.56
C GLY A 288 -3.90 9.77 9.50
N VAL A 289 -3.59 9.53 8.22
CA VAL A 289 -4.13 10.25 7.08
C VAL A 289 -4.66 9.27 6.04
N ALA A 290 -5.73 9.65 5.37
CA ALA A 290 -6.29 8.93 4.23
C ALA A 290 -6.39 9.86 3.02
N VAL A 291 -6.06 9.32 1.84
CA VAL A 291 -6.54 9.91 0.59
C VAL A 291 -7.56 8.97 -0.02
N VAL A 292 -8.68 9.51 -0.48
CA VAL A 292 -9.67 8.74 -1.22
C VAL A 292 -9.77 9.31 -2.62
N TYR A 293 -9.39 8.48 -3.60
CA TYR A 293 -9.39 8.87 -5.01
C TYR A 293 -10.36 7.99 -5.81
N ALA A 294 -11.43 8.60 -6.32
CA ALA A 294 -12.46 7.92 -7.11
C ALA A 294 -12.93 8.84 -8.25
N PRO A 295 -12.15 8.94 -9.35
CA PRO A 295 -12.50 9.83 -10.46
C PRO A 295 -13.75 9.35 -11.20
N ALA A 296 -14.53 10.29 -11.71
CA ALA A 296 -15.70 9.98 -12.51
C ALA A 296 -15.34 9.19 -13.77
N GLY A 297 -16.20 8.25 -14.17
CA GLY A 297 -16.03 7.44 -15.39
C GLY A 297 -14.90 6.41 -15.34
N ARG A 298 -14.29 6.18 -14.17
CA ARG A 298 -13.27 5.13 -13.98
C ARG A 298 -13.82 4.00 -13.10
N GLY A 299 -13.59 2.76 -13.49
CA GLY A 299 -14.06 1.57 -12.77
C GLY A 299 -13.20 1.17 -11.58
N PHE A 300 -12.65 2.15 -10.84
CA PHE A 300 -11.85 1.89 -9.64
C PHE A 300 -12.05 2.97 -8.56
N ILE A 301 -11.64 2.65 -7.35
CA ILE A 301 -11.48 3.55 -6.21
C ILE A 301 -10.18 3.23 -5.49
N CYS A 302 -9.53 4.24 -4.93
CA CYS A 302 -8.36 4.10 -4.08
C CYS A 302 -8.69 4.54 -2.65
N PHE A 303 -8.27 3.74 -1.67
CA PHE A 303 -8.24 4.10 -0.25
C PHE A 303 -6.78 4.06 0.19
N GLU A 304 -6.17 5.21 0.33
CA GLU A 304 -4.73 5.37 0.46
C GLU A 304 -4.32 5.59 1.91
N PRO A 305 -3.83 4.56 2.63
CA PRO A 305 -3.28 4.76 3.97
C PRO A 305 -1.97 5.55 3.87
N MET A 306 -1.92 6.70 4.58
CA MET A 306 -0.75 7.57 4.63
C MET A 306 -0.37 7.89 6.07
N THR A 307 0.94 8.08 6.32
CA THR A 307 1.44 8.49 7.64
C THR A 307 1.35 10.00 7.86
N ALA A 308 1.32 10.78 6.77
CA ALA A 308 1.32 12.23 6.80
C ALA A 308 0.54 12.79 5.59
N ILE A 309 0.19 14.06 5.63
CA ILE A 309 -0.53 14.75 4.56
C ILE A 309 0.36 14.96 3.32
N THR A 310 -0.27 15.30 2.19
CA THR A 310 0.42 15.82 1.00
C THR A 310 1.33 17.00 1.40
N ASN A 311 2.55 17.06 0.87
CA ASN A 311 3.52 18.13 1.12
C ASN A 311 3.95 18.26 2.61
N ALA A 312 3.91 17.15 3.36
CA ALA A 312 4.07 17.15 4.81
C ALA A 312 5.40 17.77 5.29
N PHE A 313 6.51 17.56 4.58
CA PHE A 313 7.81 18.10 4.95
C PHE A 313 7.80 19.64 4.92
N ASN A 314 7.25 20.24 3.86
CA ASN A 314 7.16 21.68 3.72
C ASN A 314 6.10 22.27 4.67
N ALA A 315 5.00 21.58 4.88
CA ALA A 315 3.96 21.97 5.83
C ALA A 315 4.45 21.99 7.28
N ALA A 316 5.24 21.00 7.67
CA ALA A 316 5.89 20.95 8.99
C ALA A 316 6.94 22.06 9.15
N HIS A 317 7.74 22.32 8.09
CA HIS A 317 8.70 23.43 8.11
C HIS A 317 8.01 24.80 8.23
N ALA A 318 6.89 24.98 7.55
CA ALA A 318 6.07 26.21 7.63
C ALA A 318 5.36 26.38 9.00
N GLY A 319 5.40 25.33 9.87
CA GLY A 319 4.92 25.39 11.26
C GLY A 319 3.41 25.18 11.44
N TRP A 320 2.64 24.90 10.38
CA TRP A 320 1.19 24.69 10.49
C TRP A 320 0.78 23.20 10.54
N TYR A 321 1.70 22.27 10.26
CA TYR A 321 1.45 20.83 10.35
C TYR A 321 2.39 20.17 11.37
N SER A 322 1.81 19.61 12.43
CA SER A 322 2.55 18.92 13.51
C SER A 322 2.45 17.39 13.43
N GLY A 323 1.68 16.86 12.47
CA GLY A 323 1.39 15.43 12.38
C GLY A 323 2.46 14.60 11.63
N LEU A 324 3.61 15.17 11.27
CA LEU A 324 4.71 14.45 10.60
C LEU A 324 5.40 13.50 11.56
N PRO A 325 5.35 12.17 11.39
CA PRO A 325 6.07 11.23 12.24
C PRO A 325 7.58 11.26 11.99
N TRP A 326 8.34 10.85 13.01
CA TRP A 326 9.79 10.79 12.99
C TRP A 326 10.30 9.43 13.47
N ILE A 327 11.45 9.02 12.95
CA ILE A 327 12.22 7.89 13.46
C ILE A 327 13.48 8.44 14.09
N GLU A 328 13.64 8.23 15.40
CA GLU A 328 14.84 8.63 16.13
C GLU A 328 16.11 7.99 15.54
N PRO A 329 17.30 8.56 15.79
CA PRO A 329 18.55 7.95 15.37
C PRO A 329 18.61 6.47 15.77
N ARG A 330 18.97 5.61 14.81
CA ARG A 330 19.03 4.14 15.00
C ARG A 330 17.70 3.49 15.40
N GLY A 331 16.61 4.24 15.35
CA GLY A 331 15.27 3.76 15.66
C GLY A 331 14.59 3.05 14.48
N ARG A 332 13.38 2.56 14.74
CA ARG A 332 12.57 1.86 13.75
C ARG A 332 11.11 2.30 13.84
N TRP A 333 10.51 2.64 12.71
CA TRP A 333 9.07 2.81 12.55
C TRP A 333 8.44 1.52 12.05
N ARG A 334 7.18 1.27 12.44
CA ARG A 334 6.37 0.17 11.93
C ARG A 334 4.93 0.60 11.75
N GLY A 335 4.29 0.10 10.70
CA GLY A 335 2.87 0.28 10.45
C GLY A 335 2.30 -0.89 9.66
N GLU A 336 1.00 -1.12 9.83
CA GLU A 336 0.26 -2.12 9.07
C GLU A 336 -1.10 -1.60 8.65
N PHE A 337 -1.59 -2.09 7.53
CA PHE A 337 -2.99 -1.99 7.13
C PHE A 337 -3.45 -3.30 6.52
N ARG A 338 -4.76 -3.48 6.42
CA ARG A 338 -5.35 -4.72 5.90
C ARG A 338 -6.33 -4.43 4.78
N ILE A 339 -6.40 -5.36 3.83
CA ILE A 339 -7.37 -5.37 2.75
C ILE A 339 -8.25 -6.60 2.96
N VAL A 340 -9.54 -6.38 3.14
CA VAL A 340 -10.53 -7.39 3.51
C VAL A 340 -11.62 -7.44 2.44
N PRO A 341 -11.52 -8.35 1.44
CA PRO A 341 -12.58 -8.58 0.47
C PRO A 341 -13.63 -9.53 1.06
N GLU A 342 -14.90 -9.27 0.77
CA GLU A 342 -16.03 -10.08 1.20
C GLU A 342 -17.09 -10.17 0.10
N GLY A 343 -17.92 -11.23 0.09
CA GLY A 343 -19.06 -11.38 -0.83
C GLY A 343 -18.69 -11.82 -2.26
N TYR A 344 -17.48 -12.34 -2.46
CA TYR A 344 -16.96 -12.82 -3.75
C TYR A 344 -17.38 -14.25 -4.06
#